data_8ee0337c6197d960ccaabf29678443e7
#
_entry.id   8ee0337c6197d960ccaabf29678443e7
#
_cell.length_a   1.000
_cell.length_b   1.000
_cell.length_c   1.000
_cell.angle_alpha   90.00
_cell.angle_beta   90.00
_cell.angle_gamma   90.00
#
_symmetry.space_group_name_H-M   'P 1'
#
loop_
_entity.id
_entity.type
_entity.pdbx_description
1 polymer ?
#
loop_
_entity_poly.entity_id
_entity_poly.type
_entity_poly.pdbx_seq_one_letter_code
_entity_poly.pdbx_strand_id
1 'polypeptide(L)'
;MNELYEAIEKKIKSSGYPRLISGEDVYDDICDQIEGKENGEYILLSKFDDDVVFEYHITIQDEDFNLGILTMKTPEGVFEVDFDEE
;
A
#
# COMPACT_ATOMS: atom_id res chain seq x y z
N MET A 1 0.83 -8.36 -17.86
CA MET A 1 1.36 -7.68 -16.66
C MET A 1 0.47 -6.49 -16.30
N ASN A 2 0.23 -6.27 -15.04
CA ASN A 2 -0.71 -5.23 -14.62
C ASN A 2 0.02 -3.91 -14.37
N GLU A 3 -0.39 -2.87 -15.08
CA GLU A 3 0.20 -1.54 -14.95
C GLU A 3 0.06 -0.99 -13.53
N LEU A 4 -1.03 -1.33 -12.84
CA LEU A 4 -1.25 -0.90 -11.46
C LEU A 4 -0.19 -1.46 -10.52
N TYR A 5 0.17 -2.73 -10.68
CA TYR A 5 1.21 -3.36 -9.86
C TYR A 5 2.55 -2.68 -10.10
N GLU A 6 2.88 -2.40 -11.35
CA GLU A 6 4.12 -1.73 -11.70
C GLU A 6 4.16 -0.31 -11.15
N ALA A 7 3.05 0.40 -11.19
CA ALA A 7 2.97 1.77 -10.67
C ALA A 7 3.20 1.79 -9.14
N ILE A 8 2.59 0.86 -8.42
CA ILE A 8 2.78 0.74 -6.98
C ILE A 8 4.26 0.48 -6.65
N GLU A 9 4.83 -0.51 -7.32
CA GLU A 9 6.22 -0.89 -7.09
C GLU A 9 7.18 0.26 -7.40
N LYS A 10 6.95 0.95 -8.50
CA LYS A 10 7.78 2.07 -8.92
C LYS A 10 7.72 3.22 -7.92
N LYS A 11 6.54 3.54 -7.43
CA LYS A 11 6.39 4.61 -6.43
C LYS A 11 7.07 4.25 -5.11
N ILE A 12 7.00 3.00 -4.70
CA ILE A 12 7.68 2.53 -3.51
C ILE A 12 9.20 2.68 -3.66
N LYS A 13 9.74 2.28 -4.80
CA LYS A 13 11.17 2.46 -5.08
C LYS A 13 11.58 3.92 -5.07
N SER A 14 10.75 4.79 -5.63
CA SER A 14 11.02 6.23 -5.70
C SER A 14 11.02 6.90 -4.33
N SER A 15 10.37 6.30 -3.35
CA SER A 15 10.34 6.84 -1.98
C SER A 15 11.65 6.65 -1.23
N GLY A 16 12.55 5.82 -1.77
CA GLY A 16 13.80 5.49 -1.09
C GLY A 16 13.73 4.22 -0.26
N TYR A 17 12.61 3.49 -0.33
CA TYR A 17 12.44 2.25 0.42
C TYR A 17 13.56 1.27 0.07
N PRO A 18 14.31 0.78 1.08
CA PRO A 18 15.55 0.05 0.82
C PRO A 18 15.38 -1.44 0.47
N ARG A 19 14.16 -1.94 0.53
CA ARG A 19 13.89 -3.36 0.30
C ARG A 19 13.08 -3.57 -0.96
N LEU A 20 13.16 -4.78 -1.52
CA LEU A 20 12.35 -5.14 -2.67
C LEU A 20 10.96 -5.52 -2.23
N ILE A 21 9.97 -5.09 -2.97
CA ILE A 21 8.58 -5.46 -2.74
C ILE A 21 7.85 -5.52 -4.07
N SER A 22 6.95 -6.49 -4.20
CA SER A 22 6.11 -6.63 -5.38
C SER A 22 4.85 -5.79 -5.24
N GLY A 23 4.51 -5.03 -6.27
CA GLY A 23 3.25 -4.30 -6.31
C GLY A 23 2.04 -5.24 -6.25
N GLU A 24 2.17 -6.44 -6.81
CA GLU A 24 1.13 -7.45 -6.73
C GLU A 24 0.88 -7.90 -5.29
N ASP A 25 1.94 -8.11 -4.52
CA ASP A 25 1.80 -8.50 -3.11
C ASP A 25 1.07 -7.44 -2.30
N VAL A 26 1.40 -6.17 -2.54
CA VAL A 26 0.73 -5.05 -1.87
C VAL A 26 -0.75 -5.01 -2.24
N TYR A 27 -1.04 -5.12 -3.52
CA TYR A 27 -2.41 -5.07 -4.02
C TYR A 27 -3.25 -6.22 -3.47
N ASP A 28 -2.70 -7.44 -3.51
CA ASP A 28 -3.41 -8.63 -3.02
C ASP A 28 -3.69 -8.54 -1.52
N ASP A 29 -2.73 -8.01 -0.76
CA ASP A 29 -2.89 -7.83 0.68
C ASP A 29 -4.02 -6.83 0.98
N ILE A 30 -4.08 -5.73 0.24
CA ILE A 30 -5.16 -4.76 0.41
C ILE A 30 -6.50 -5.41 0.07
N CYS A 31 -6.58 -6.13 -1.03
CA CYS A 31 -7.82 -6.80 -1.43
C CYS A 31 -8.32 -7.79 -0.37
N ASP A 32 -7.41 -8.54 0.23
CA ASP A 32 -7.77 -9.48 1.28
C ASP A 32 -8.30 -8.76 2.53
N GLN A 33 -7.70 -7.63 2.87
CA GLN A 33 -8.09 -6.90 4.08
C GLN A 33 -9.42 -6.15 3.93
N ILE A 34 -9.74 -5.70 2.71
CA ILE A 34 -10.96 -4.93 2.50
C ILE A 34 -12.17 -5.81 2.21
N GLU A 35 -11.98 -7.09 2.02
CA GLU A 35 -13.07 -8.02 1.75
C GLU A 35 -14.14 -7.94 2.84
N GLY A 36 -15.38 -7.70 2.45
CA GLY A 36 -16.49 -7.57 3.38
C GLY A 36 -16.63 -6.22 4.06
N LYS A 37 -15.78 -5.26 3.77
CA LYS A 37 -15.90 -3.93 4.35
C LYS A 37 -16.86 -3.05 3.55
N GLU A 38 -17.54 -2.17 4.25
CA GLU A 38 -18.45 -1.21 3.64
C GLU A 38 -17.68 0.00 3.10
N ASN A 39 -18.37 0.82 2.30
CA ASN A 39 -17.79 2.07 1.81
C ASN A 39 -17.33 2.95 2.96
N GLY A 40 -16.20 3.63 2.80
CA GLY A 40 -15.65 4.51 3.81
C GLY A 40 -14.15 4.60 3.73
N GLU A 41 -13.56 5.35 4.65
CA GLU A 41 -12.11 5.50 4.75
C GLU A 41 -11.58 4.58 5.84
N TYR A 42 -10.49 3.90 5.54
CA TYR A 42 -9.89 2.93 6.44
C TYR A 42 -8.38 3.09 6.48
N ILE A 43 -7.80 2.74 7.62
CA ILE A 43 -6.36 2.61 7.76
C ILE A 43 -6.08 1.14 8.08
N LEU A 44 -5.37 0.48 7.19
CA LEU A 44 -5.05 -0.93 7.33
C LEU A 44 -3.57 -1.11 7.65
N LEU A 45 -3.27 -2.06 8.49
CA LEU A 45 -1.88 -2.37 8.84
C LEU A 45 -1.53 -3.77 8.34
N SER A 46 -0.33 -3.89 7.80
CA SER A 46 0.19 -5.17 7.33
C SER A 46 1.65 -5.33 7.71
N LYS A 47 2.01 -6.49 8.19
CA LYS A 47 3.37 -6.80 8.58
C LYS A 47 4.01 -7.63 7.47
N PHE A 48 4.90 -7.02 6.70
CA PHE A 48 5.56 -7.69 5.57
C PHE A 48 6.83 -8.42 5.98
N ASP A 49 7.43 -8.00 7.09
CA ASP A 49 8.63 -8.63 7.59
C ASP A 49 8.60 -8.48 9.12
N ASP A 50 9.50 -9.12 9.83
CA ASP A 50 9.52 -9.04 11.30
C ASP A 50 9.63 -7.60 11.80
N ASP A 51 10.28 -6.75 11.04
CA ASP A 51 10.57 -5.38 11.42
C ASP A 51 9.97 -4.34 10.47
N VAL A 52 9.12 -4.75 9.53
CA VAL A 52 8.51 -3.84 8.55
C VAL A 52 6.99 -3.89 8.65
N VAL A 53 6.38 -2.72 8.87
CA VAL A 53 4.93 -2.57 8.91
C VAL A 53 4.51 -1.58 7.85
N PHE A 54 3.55 -1.98 7.03
CA PHE A 54 2.94 -1.10 6.05
C PHE A 54 1.61 -0.61 6.59
N GLU A 55 1.35 0.67 6.40
CA GLU A 55 0.09 1.29 6.78
C GLU A 55 -0.56 1.84 5.52
N TYR A 56 -1.75 1.31 5.20
CA TYR A 56 -2.48 1.71 4.01
C TYR A 56 -3.60 2.66 4.37
N HIS A 57 -3.62 3.84 3.77
CA HIS A 57 -4.74 4.78 3.88
C HIS A 57 -5.58 4.62 2.63
N ILE A 58 -6.71 3.93 2.77
CA ILE A 58 -7.56 3.62 1.63
C ILE A 58 -8.97 4.15 1.80
N THR A 59 -9.64 4.35 0.66
CA THR A 59 -11.05 4.69 0.60
C THR A 59 -11.76 3.61 -0.20
N ILE A 60 -12.83 3.04 0.34
CA ILE A 60 -13.63 2.05 -0.36
C ILE A 60 -14.89 2.73 -0.87
N GLN A 61 -15.18 2.55 -2.15
CA GLN A 61 -16.36 3.12 -2.77
C GLN A 61 -16.85 2.21 -3.88
N ASP A 62 -18.13 1.81 -3.80
CA ASP A 62 -18.79 1.00 -4.84
C ASP A 62 -18.04 -0.29 -5.19
N GLU A 63 -17.62 -1.02 -4.17
CA GLU A 63 -16.90 -2.30 -4.29
C GLU A 63 -15.48 -2.16 -4.85
N ASP A 64 -15.00 -0.95 -4.98
CA ASP A 64 -13.66 -0.67 -5.42
C ASP A 64 -12.91 0.08 -4.32
N PHE A 65 -11.60 0.22 -4.46
CA PHE A 65 -10.83 0.97 -3.47
C PHE A 65 -9.81 1.89 -4.14
N ASN A 66 -9.46 2.94 -3.40
CA ASN A 66 -8.41 3.85 -3.81
C ASN A 66 -7.36 3.92 -2.71
N LEU A 67 -6.12 3.64 -3.07
CA LEU A 67 -5.00 3.77 -2.15
C LEU A 67 -4.44 5.17 -2.25
N GLY A 68 -4.65 5.98 -1.21
CA GLY A 68 -4.15 7.35 -1.20
C GLY A 68 -2.72 7.45 -0.72
N ILE A 69 -2.44 6.96 0.48
CA ILE A 69 -1.11 7.04 1.07
C ILE A 69 -0.69 5.67 1.57
N LEU A 70 0.57 5.34 1.32
CA LEU A 70 1.21 4.14 1.85
C LEU A 70 2.39 4.57 2.71
N THR A 71 2.37 4.21 3.98
CA THR A 71 3.47 4.48 4.91
C THR A 71 4.16 3.17 5.24
N MET A 72 5.48 3.15 5.06
CA MET A 72 6.29 1.96 5.30
C MET A 72 7.22 2.24 6.47
N LYS A 73 6.98 1.56 7.59
CA LYS A 73 7.77 1.74 8.82
C LYS A 73 8.80 0.64 8.93
N THR A 74 10.07 1.00 8.92
CA THR A 74 11.20 0.07 8.96
C THR A 74 12.23 0.52 10.00
N PRO A 75 13.18 -0.35 10.39
CA PRO A 75 14.27 0.06 11.28
C PRO A 75 15.17 1.12 10.67
N GLU A 76 15.25 1.21 9.34
CA GLU A 76 16.02 2.21 8.62
C GLU A 76 15.33 3.57 8.60
N GLY A 77 14.03 3.62 8.91
CA GLY A 77 13.25 4.84 8.91
C GLY A 77 11.84 4.64 8.43
N VAL A 78 11.12 5.74 8.27
CA VAL A 78 9.75 5.73 7.78
C VAL A 78 9.72 6.33 6.38
N PHE A 79 9.10 5.61 5.46
CA PHE A 79 8.96 6.05 4.07
C PHE A 79 7.49 6.21 3.75
N GLU A 80 7.15 7.25 3.01
CA GLU A 80 5.76 7.54 2.66
C GLU A 80 5.62 7.77 1.17
N VAL A 81 4.57 7.19 0.59
CA VAL A 81 4.25 7.35 -0.82
C VAL A 81 2.83 7.89 -0.93
N ASP A 82 2.66 8.97 -1.68
CA ASP A 82 1.36 9.55 -1.94
C ASP A 82 0.93 9.17 -3.35
N PHE A 83 -0.10 8.33 -3.45
CA PHE A 83 -0.60 7.86 -4.73
C PHE A 83 -1.59 8.82 -5.37
N ASP A 84 -2.10 9.80 -4.62
CA ASP A 84 -2.98 10.82 -5.15
C ASP A 84 -2.21 11.98 -5.77
N GLU A 85 -0.93 12.09 -5.50
CA GLU A 85 -0.08 13.12 -6.06
C GLU A 85 0.38 12.72 -7.46
N GLU A 86 0.23 13.60 -8.40
CA GLU A 86 0.67 13.41 -9.78
C GLU A 86 2.06 13.99 -10.03
#